data_b30159c222535382a9b75db0a88e363f
#
_entry.id   b30159c222535382a9b75db0a88e363f
#
_cell.length_a   1.000
_cell.length_b   1.000
_cell.length_c   1.000
_cell.angle_alpha   90.00
_cell.angle_beta   90.00
_cell.angle_gamma   90.00
#
_symmetry.space_group_name_H-M   'P 1'
#
loop_
_entity.id
_entity.type
_entity.pdbx_description
1 polymer ?
#
loop_
_entity_poly.entity_id
_entity_poly.type
_entity_poly.pdbx_seq_one_letter_code
_entity_poly.pdbx_strand_id
1 'polypeptide(L)'
;DILTLFMYENDLNHLGIKIENVEKNTKTTYKINLLDLHNNHFEIPEVVFNSVITLPSNDFQKITRDMNNLADFVEIKNLNNKFILTCKGDFCTQETVLSDNENIQINSYDASEIIQGNFNLK
;
A
#
# COMPACT_ATOMS: atom_id res chain seq x y z
N ASP A 1 1.90 21.97 -26.78
CA ASP A 1 2.16 22.40 -25.38
C ASP A 1 3.63 22.16 -25.04
N ILE A 2 4.22 23.15 -24.36
CA ILE A 2 5.61 23.07 -23.88
C ILE A 2 5.57 23.03 -22.36
N LEU A 3 6.20 22.01 -21.76
CA LEU A 3 6.37 21.85 -20.33
C LEU A 3 7.81 22.20 -19.94
N THR A 4 7.97 23.12 -19.00
CA THR A 4 9.29 23.51 -18.48
C THR A 4 9.31 23.32 -16.96
N LEU A 5 10.28 22.61 -16.43
CA LEU A 5 10.60 22.52 -15.01
C LEU A 5 11.80 23.41 -14.72
N PHE A 6 11.75 24.24 -13.68
CA PHE A 6 12.83 25.15 -13.35
C PHE A 6 12.92 25.42 -11.85
N MET A 7 14.10 25.81 -11.41
CA MET A 7 14.36 26.35 -10.08
C MET A 7 15.15 27.65 -10.24
N TYR A 8 14.95 28.60 -9.35
CA TYR A 8 15.77 29.81 -9.28
C TYR A 8 16.97 29.56 -8.36
N GLU A 9 18.16 30.01 -8.74
CA GLU A 9 19.38 29.85 -7.94
C GLU A 9 19.27 30.49 -6.54
N ASN A 10 18.45 31.53 -6.40
CA ASN A 10 18.22 32.25 -5.16
C ASN A 10 16.98 31.76 -4.39
N ASP A 11 16.28 30.75 -4.89
CA ASP A 11 15.06 30.17 -4.26
C ASP A 11 15.04 28.64 -4.44
N LEU A 12 15.76 27.95 -3.58
CA LEU A 12 15.86 26.49 -3.59
C LEU A 12 14.68 25.78 -2.89
N ASN A 13 13.75 26.55 -2.32
CA ASN A 13 12.61 26.00 -1.60
C ASN A 13 11.39 25.76 -2.49
N HIS A 14 11.46 26.15 -3.76
CA HIS A 14 10.36 26.03 -4.69
C HIS A 14 10.79 25.42 -6.02
N LEU A 15 9.91 24.57 -6.55
CA LEU A 15 9.99 24.06 -7.92
C LEU A 15 8.97 24.79 -8.79
N GLY A 16 9.42 25.37 -9.87
CA GLY A 16 8.56 25.97 -10.89
C GLY A 16 8.17 24.96 -11.97
N ILE A 17 6.89 24.91 -12.30
CA ILE A 17 6.36 24.18 -13.45
C ILE A 17 5.65 25.16 -14.35
N LYS A 18 6.12 25.30 -15.58
CA LYS A 18 5.53 26.19 -16.57
C LYS A 18 4.95 25.37 -17.72
N ILE A 19 3.70 25.65 -18.08
CA ILE A 19 3.00 25.06 -19.21
C ILE A 19 2.63 26.19 -20.17
N GLU A 20 3.11 26.08 -21.40
CA GLU A 20 2.84 27.06 -22.47
C GLU A 20 2.09 26.39 -23.61
N ASN A 21 0.92 26.94 -23.94
CA ASN A 21 0.17 26.55 -25.15
C ASN A 21 0.33 27.67 -26.19
N VAL A 22 1.05 27.37 -27.27
CA VAL A 22 1.38 28.35 -28.32
C VAL A 22 0.13 28.72 -29.12
N GLU A 23 -0.76 27.78 -29.41
CA GLU A 23 -1.96 28.02 -30.21
C GLU A 23 -2.95 28.93 -29.50
N LYS A 24 -3.12 28.74 -28.20
CA LYS A 24 -4.03 29.52 -27.37
C LYS A 24 -3.38 30.74 -26.73
N ASN A 25 -2.08 30.94 -26.97
CA ASN A 25 -1.27 31.99 -26.37
C ASN A 25 -1.45 32.06 -24.84
N THR A 26 -1.50 30.92 -24.18
CA THR A 26 -1.64 30.82 -22.74
C THR A 26 -0.37 30.31 -22.09
N LYS A 27 -0.07 30.83 -20.92
CA LYS A 27 1.07 30.46 -20.10
C LYS A 27 0.62 30.32 -18.66
N THR A 28 0.76 29.13 -18.11
CA THR A 28 0.44 28.83 -16.72
C THR A 28 1.70 28.44 -15.98
N THR A 29 1.92 29.04 -14.82
CA THR A 29 3.08 28.73 -13.97
C THR A 29 2.59 28.27 -12.60
N TYR A 30 3.05 27.11 -12.16
CA TYR A 30 2.87 26.60 -10.83
C TYR A 30 4.16 26.78 -10.03
N LYS A 31 4.02 27.16 -8.78
CA LYS A 31 5.13 27.25 -7.82
C LYS A 31 4.83 26.27 -6.69
N ILE A 32 5.60 25.19 -6.61
CA ILE A 32 5.43 24.11 -5.65
C ILE A 32 6.43 24.30 -4.51
N ASN A 33 5.95 24.30 -3.28
CA ASN A 33 6.79 24.35 -2.11
C ASN A 33 7.49 22.99 -1.94
N LEU A 34 8.81 23.01 -1.82
CA LEU A 34 9.61 21.82 -1.53
C LEU A 34 9.68 21.61 -0.02
N LEU A 35 9.64 20.36 0.38
CA LEU A 35 9.88 19.97 1.75
C LEU A 35 11.36 19.67 1.94
N ASP A 36 11.96 20.30 2.95
CA ASP A 36 13.30 19.91 3.41
C ASP A 36 13.18 18.63 4.23
N LEU A 37 13.36 17.51 3.56
CA LEU A 37 13.42 16.22 4.20
C LEU A 37 14.82 16.03 4.75
N HIS A 38 15.00 16.24 6.05
CA HIS A 38 16.19 15.73 6.71
C HIS A 38 16.28 14.24 6.49
N ASN A 39 17.21 13.81 5.65
CA ASN A 39 17.50 12.40 5.40
C ASN A 39 18.06 11.78 6.69
N ASN A 40 17.18 11.39 7.58
CA ASN A 40 17.54 10.37 8.55
C ASN A 40 17.61 9.07 7.76
N HIS A 41 18.81 8.55 7.54
CA HIS A 41 19.00 7.21 7.06
C HIS A 41 18.39 6.25 8.09
N PHE A 42 17.14 5.82 7.80
CA PHE A 42 16.55 4.70 8.53
C PHE A 42 17.16 3.43 7.95
N GLU A 43 18.06 2.81 8.68
CA GLU A 43 18.44 1.43 8.39
C GLU A 43 17.24 0.56 8.77
N ILE A 44 16.68 -0.13 7.77
CA ILE A 44 15.65 -1.13 8.04
C ILE A 44 16.40 -2.36 8.58
N PRO A 45 16.19 -2.72 9.86
CA PRO A 45 16.85 -3.90 10.42
C PRO A 45 16.38 -5.16 9.66
N GLU A 46 17.28 -6.15 9.57
CA GLU A 46 16.88 -7.47 9.06
C GLU A 46 15.81 -8.06 9.98
N VAL A 47 14.65 -8.34 9.41
CA VAL A 47 13.52 -8.93 10.13
C VAL A 47 13.37 -10.38 9.71
N VAL A 48 13.39 -11.28 10.68
CA VAL A 48 13.02 -12.67 10.48
C VAL A 48 11.52 -12.80 10.71
N PHE A 49 10.78 -13.17 9.66
CA PHE A 49 9.34 -13.35 9.76
C PHE A 49 8.99 -14.75 10.26
N ASN A 50 8.07 -14.83 11.22
CA ASN A 50 7.58 -16.11 11.75
C ASN A 50 6.69 -16.86 10.76
N SER A 51 6.12 -16.14 9.81
CA SER A 51 5.31 -16.72 8.74
C SER A 51 5.47 -15.96 7.45
N VAL A 52 5.55 -16.69 6.34
CA VAL A 52 5.57 -16.14 4.98
C VAL A 52 4.46 -16.82 4.18
N ILE A 53 3.59 -16.03 3.61
CA ILE A 53 2.45 -16.48 2.82
C ILE A 53 2.62 -15.98 1.38
N THR A 54 2.62 -16.91 0.44
CA THR A 54 2.69 -16.61 -0.99
C THR A 54 1.37 -16.99 -1.64
N LEU A 55 0.74 -16.04 -2.31
CA LEU A 55 -0.52 -16.25 -3.02
C LEU A 55 -0.60 -15.37 -4.27
N PRO A 56 -1.44 -15.70 -5.27
CA PRO A 56 -1.63 -14.88 -6.44
C PRO A 56 -2.15 -13.49 -6.07
N SER A 57 -1.50 -12.45 -6.58
CA SER A 57 -1.86 -11.07 -6.26
C SER A 57 -3.30 -10.71 -6.65
N ASN A 58 -3.80 -11.27 -7.76
CA ASN A 58 -5.17 -11.05 -8.21
C ASN A 58 -6.21 -11.59 -7.22
N ASP A 59 -5.94 -12.74 -6.60
CA ASP A 59 -6.84 -13.34 -5.61
C ASP A 59 -6.86 -12.50 -4.34
N PHE A 60 -5.71 -12.05 -3.87
CA PHE A 60 -5.62 -11.16 -2.73
C PHE A 60 -6.33 -9.83 -2.97
N GLN A 61 -6.11 -9.21 -4.15
CA GLN A 61 -6.77 -7.96 -4.51
C GLN A 61 -8.29 -8.11 -4.60
N LYS A 62 -8.80 -9.24 -5.11
CA LYS A 62 -10.23 -9.51 -5.17
C LYS A 62 -10.84 -9.61 -3.77
N ILE A 63 -10.21 -10.41 -2.90
CA ILE A 63 -10.68 -10.59 -1.51
C ILE A 63 -10.69 -9.25 -0.77
N THR A 64 -9.62 -8.47 -0.82
CA THR A 64 -9.52 -7.18 -0.14
C THR A 64 -10.49 -6.15 -0.70
N ARG A 65 -10.74 -6.14 -2.01
CA ARG A 65 -11.73 -5.27 -2.64
C ARG A 65 -13.15 -5.60 -2.17
N ASP A 66 -13.49 -6.89 -2.11
CA ASP A 66 -14.80 -7.33 -1.64
C ASP A 66 -15.00 -6.94 -0.16
N MET A 67 -13.99 -7.12 0.67
CA MET A 67 -14.01 -6.73 2.09
C MET A 67 -14.08 -5.21 2.29
N ASN A 68 -13.41 -4.43 1.44
CA ASN A 68 -13.44 -2.96 1.50
C ASN A 68 -14.83 -2.36 1.24
N ASN A 69 -15.71 -3.10 0.55
CA ASN A 69 -17.11 -2.70 0.37
C ASN A 69 -17.94 -2.90 1.64
N LEU A 70 -17.46 -3.68 2.59
CA LEU A 70 -18.19 -4.08 3.80
C LEU A 70 -17.65 -3.40 5.05
N ALA A 71 -16.36 -3.18 5.14
CA ALA A 71 -15.69 -2.71 6.35
C ALA A 71 -14.45 -1.85 6.05
N ASP A 72 -13.98 -1.13 7.06
CA ASP A 72 -12.76 -0.31 6.97
C ASP A 72 -11.50 -1.09 7.34
N PHE A 73 -11.64 -2.18 8.08
CA PHE A 73 -10.53 -2.98 8.61
C PHE A 73 -10.72 -4.47 8.32
N VAL A 74 -9.60 -5.14 8.12
CA VAL A 74 -9.51 -6.59 8.00
C VAL A 74 -8.61 -7.14 9.10
N GLU A 75 -9.05 -8.17 9.79
CA GLU A 75 -8.22 -9.00 10.64
C GLU A 75 -7.60 -10.11 9.79
N ILE A 76 -6.28 -10.20 9.83
CA ILE A 76 -5.52 -11.24 9.14
C ILE A 76 -4.94 -12.17 10.18
N LYS A 77 -5.18 -13.48 10.00
CA LYS A 77 -4.72 -14.54 10.89
C LYS A 77 -4.01 -15.63 10.12
N ASN A 78 -2.91 -16.14 10.65
CA ASN A 78 -2.34 -17.41 10.24
C ASN A 78 -2.38 -18.36 11.43
N LEU A 79 -3.04 -19.49 11.27
CA LEU A 79 -3.18 -20.52 12.29
C LEU A 79 -3.28 -21.90 11.61
N ASN A 80 -2.47 -22.86 12.07
CA ASN A 80 -2.49 -24.24 11.56
C ASN A 80 -2.37 -24.31 10.01
N ASN A 81 -1.47 -23.51 9.43
CA ASN A 81 -1.29 -23.39 7.98
C ASN A 81 -2.58 -22.99 7.22
N LYS A 82 -3.42 -22.20 7.87
CA LYS A 82 -4.58 -21.55 7.26
C LYS A 82 -4.42 -20.04 7.33
N PHE A 83 -4.56 -19.40 6.21
CA PHE A 83 -4.57 -17.96 6.10
C PHE A 83 -6.01 -17.46 6.11
N ILE A 84 -6.39 -16.75 7.16
CA ILE A 84 -7.76 -16.35 7.44
C ILE A 84 -7.84 -14.83 7.39
N LEU A 85 -8.74 -14.31 6.57
CA LEU A 85 -9.08 -12.89 6.51
C LEU A 85 -10.52 -12.71 6.98
N THR A 86 -10.72 -11.85 7.97
CA THR A 86 -12.06 -11.57 8.54
C THR A 86 -12.29 -10.07 8.57
N CYS A 87 -13.42 -9.61 8.07
CA CYS A 87 -13.87 -8.24 8.24
C CYS A 87 -15.27 -8.19 8.86
N LYS A 88 -15.53 -7.14 9.66
CA LYS A 88 -16.82 -6.88 10.30
C LYS A 88 -17.33 -5.53 9.84
N GLY A 89 -18.38 -5.53 9.04
CA GLY A 89 -19.13 -4.35 8.66
C GLY A 89 -20.36 -4.15 9.54
N ASP A 90 -21.08 -3.07 9.30
CA ASP A 90 -22.28 -2.72 10.08
C ASP A 90 -23.44 -3.71 9.89
N PHE A 91 -23.51 -4.36 8.72
CA PHE A 91 -24.62 -5.24 8.36
C PHE A 91 -24.21 -6.69 8.07
N CYS A 92 -22.91 -6.98 7.87
CA CYS A 92 -22.44 -8.35 7.68
C CYS A 92 -20.99 -8.54 8.12
N THR A 93 -20.64 -9.79 8.35
CA THR A 93 -19.27 -10.24 8.58
C THR A 93 -18.87 -11.17 7.44
N GLN A 94 -17.67 -10.97 6.88
CA GLN A 94 -17.10 -11.84 5.87
C GLN A 94 -15.86 -12.53 6.44
N GLU A 95 -15.75 -13.82 6.23
CA GLU A 95 -14.55 -14.59 6.51
C GLU A 95 -14.11 -15.34 5.24
N THR A 96 -12.84 -15.26 4.92
CA THR A 96 -12.22 -16.00 3.82
C THR A 96 -11.07 -16.81 4.38
N VAL A 97 -11.10 -18.12 4.18
CA VAL A 97 -10.06 -19.04 4.63
C VAL A 97 -9.34 -19.62 3.43
N LEU A 98 -8.04 -19.41 3.36
CA LEU A 98 -7.16 -19.95 2.35
C LEU A 98 -6.28 -21.04 2.98
N SER A 99 -6.21 -22.19 2.31
CA SER A 99 -5.38 -23.32 2.72
C SER A 99 -4.25 -23.52 1.71
N ASP A 100 -3.18 -24.15 2.16
CA ASP A 100 -2.03 -24.49 1.33
C ASP A 100 -2.45 -25.36 0.13
N ASN A 101 -2.01 -24.98 -1.07
CA ASN A 101 -2.27 -25.68 -2.32
C ASN A 101 -1.19 -25.34 -3.36
N GLU A 102 -1.37 -25.75 -4.62
CA GLU A 102 -0.41 -25.50 -5.70
C GLU A 102 -0.13 -24.00 -5.96
N ASN A 103 -1.11 -23.13 -5.69
CA ASN A 103 -1.03 -21.69 -5.94
C ASN A 103 -0.80 -20.87 -4.67
N ILE A 104 -1.06 -21.44 -3.49
CA ILE A 104 -0.96 -20.76 -2.20
C ILE A 104 0.02 -21.55 -1.33
N GLN A 105 1.08 -20.90 -0.89
CA GLN A 105 2.09 -21.48 -0.02
C GLN A 105 2.10 -20.75 1.32
N ILE A 106 1.95 -21.51 2.41
CA ILE A 106 1.95 -20.98 3.77
C ILE A 106 3.12 -21.64 4.52
N ASN A 107 4.19 -20.87 4.74
CA ASN A 107 5.38 -21.31 5.45
C ASN A 107 5.39 -20.65 6.83
N SER A 108 5.16 -21.41 7.89
CA SER A 108 5.23 -20.95 9.27
C SER A 108 6.35 -21.64 10.01
N TYR A 109 7.09 -20.91 10.85
CA TYR A 109 8.13 -21.48 11.69
C TYR A 109 7.53 -22.43 12.73
N ASP A 110 6.41 -22.03 13.34
CA ASP A 110 5.58 -22.85 14.22
C ASP A 110 4.12 -22.74 13.79
N ALA A 111 3.55 -23.85 13.27
CA ALA A 111 2.16 -23.88 12.81
C ALA A 111 1.13 -23.73 13.94
N SER A 112 1.52 -24.00 15.19
CA SER A 112 0.66 -23.86 16.37
C SER A 112 0.59 -22.42 16.89
N GLU A 113 1.54 -21.56 16.50
CA GLU A 113 1.55 -20.15 16.87
C GLU A 113 0.49 -19.39 16.07
N ILE A 114 -0.30 -18.58 16.78
CA ILE A 114 -1.28 -17.70 16.17
C ILE A 114 -0.57 -16.40 15.80
N ILE A 115 -0.48 -16.11 14.51
CA ILE A 115 0.01 -14.83 13.99
C ILE A 115 -1.16 -14.04 13.49
N GLN A 116 -1.42 -12.87 14.08
CA GLN A 116 -2.60 -12.06 13.75
C GLN A 116 -2.31 -10.57 13.78
N GLY A 117 -3.06 -9.82 12.99
CA GLY A 117 -3.00 -8.36 12.94
C GLY A 117 -4.23 -7.76 12.31
N ASN A 118 -4.50 -6.49 12.65
CA ASN A 118 -5.57 -5.68 12.04
C ASN A 118 -4.95 -4.68 11.07
N PHE A 119 -5.51 -4.59 9.88
CA PHE A 119 -5.03 -3.73 8.81
C PHE A 119 -6.17 -2.88 8.25
N ASN A 120 -5.85 -1.66 7.85
CA ASN A 120 -6.79 -0.78 7.18
C ASN A 120 -6.95 -1.23 5.72
N LEU A 121 -8.20 -1.28 5.23
CA LEU A 121 -8.55 -1.61 3.85
C LEU A 121 -8.52 -0.40 2.91
N LYS A 122 -8.44 0.82 3.45
CA LYS A 122 -8.42 2.09 2.69
C LYS A 122 -7.05 2.68 2.57
#